data_a029aa7e49739033c80dced90fe51c0a
#
_entry.id   a029aa7e49739033c80dced90fe51c0a
#
_cell.length_a   1.000
_cell.length_b   1.000
_cell.length_c   1.000
_cell.angle_alpha   90.00
_cell.angle_beta   90.00
_cell.angle_gamma   90.00
#
_symmetry.space_group_name_H-M   'P 1'
#
loop_
_entity.id
_entity.type
_entity.pdbx_description
1 polymer ?
#
loop_
_entity_poly.entity_id
_entity_poly.type
_entity_poly.pdbx_seq_one_letter_code
_entity_poly.pdbx_strand_id
1 'polypeptide(L)'
;PFTPKRIPYMVCPYELNPYQFFGVGIPENMEDSQMVMNGHARMAIDNLALAGNLVFDVDETMLVPGQDMKVFPGKIFRRQSGQTGQAVHGLKFPNTAYENLQMFDKFRQLADEATGIPSYSHGATGVQSTTRTASGMSMLMGAAALSIKTVIKNIDDYLLKPLGQSLFYWNMQF
;
A
#
# COMPACT_ATOMS: atom_id res chain seq x y z
N PRO A 1 -7.10 -29.53 -40.69
CA PRO A 1 -5.86 -28.83 -40.37
C PRO A 1 -5.96 -27.40 -40.86
N PHE A 2 -5.89 -26.45 -39.95
CA PHE A 2 -5.94 -25.02 -40.24
C PHE A 2 -4.65 -24.59 -40.95
N THR A 3 -4.78 -23.81 -42.02
CA THR A 3 -3.67 -23.19 -42.73
C THR A 3 -3.83 -21.69 -42.69
N PRO A 4 -2.79 -20.91 -42.28
CA PRO A 4 -1.47 -21.38 -41.82
C PRO A 4 -1.54 -22.01 -40.43
N LYS A 5 -0.68 -23.00 -40.16
CA LYS A 5 -0.55 -23.61 -38.82
C LYS A 5 -0.03 -22.54 -37.87
N ARG A 6 -0.90 -21.99 -37.05
CA ARG A 6 -0.59 -21.02 -35.99
C ARG A 6 -1.01 -21.55 -34.64
N ILE A 7 -0.27 -21.22 -33.63
CA ILE A 7 -0.66 -21.48 -32.24
C ILE A 7 -1.89 -20.62 -31.94
N PRO A 8 -3.03 -21.21 -31.51
CA PRO A 8 -4.29 -20.46 -31.30
C PRO A 8 -4.31 -19.59 -30.04
N TYR A 9 -3.18 -19.44 -29.38
CA TYR A 9 -3.05 -18.63 -28.18
C TYR A 9 -2.38 -17.31 -28.52
N MET A 10 -2.98 -16.20 -28.06
CA MET A 10 -2.45 -14.86 -28.19
C MET A 10 -1.92 -14.42 -26.81
N VAL A 11 -0.71 -13.91 -26.78
CA VAL A 11 -0.09 -13.40 -25.54
C VAL A 11 -0.06 -11.88 -25.62
N CYS A 12 -0.73 -11.23 -24.67
CA CYS A 12 -0.76 -9.79 -24.56
C CYS A 12 -0.09 -9.38 -23.24
N PRO A 13 1.13 -8.84 -23.30
CA PRO A 13 1.77 -8.28 -22.11
C PRO A 13 1.17 -6.93 -21.75
N TYR A 14 1.01 -6.66 -20.44
CA TYR A 14 0.60 -5.35 -19.97
C TYR A 14 1.70 -4.32 -20.25
N GLU A 15 2.91 -4.60 -19.81
CA GLU A 15 4.11 -3.85 -20.11
C GLU A 15 5.15 -4.79 -20.72
N LEU A 16 5.78 -4.35 -21.82
CA LEU A 16 6.76 -5.18 -22.54
C LEU A 16 8.06 -5.26 -21.77
N ASN A 17 8.51 -6.48 -21.48
CA ASN A 17 9.86 -6.73 -21.03
C ASN A 17 10.69 -7.30 -22.17
N PRO A 18 11.69 -6.58 -22.69
CA PRO A 18 12.46 -7.01 -23.88
C PRO A 18 13.29 -8.27 -23.64
N TYR A 19 13.51 -8.68 -22.41
CA TYR A 19 14.34 -9.82 -22.05
C TYR A 19 13.56 -11.06 -21.63
N GLN A 20 12.23 -10.97 -21.54
CA GLN A 20 11.38 -12.06 -21.07
C GLN A 20 10.16 -12.22 -21.97
N PHE A 21 9.65 -13.45 -22.07
CA PHE A 21 8.44 -13.75 -22.83
C PHE A 21 7.18 -13.15 -22.16
N PHE A 22 7.13 -13.19 -20.85
CA PHE A 22 6.06 -12.57 -20.09
C PHE A 22 6.41 -11.10 -19.82
N GLY A 23 5.41 -10.23 -19.95
CA GLY A 23 5.56 -8.82 -19.58
C GLY A 23 5.48 -8.61 -18.07
N VAL A 24 5.64 -7.37 -17.67
CA VAL A 24 5.51 -6.94 -16.28
C VAL A 24 4.08 -6.47 -16.04
N GLY A 25 3.50 -6.87 -14.92
CA GLY A 25 2.15 -6.48 -14.51
C GLY A 25 2.15 -5.36 -13.48
N ILE A 26 0.99 -4.71 -13.30
CA ILE A 26 0.80 -3.68 -12.26
C ILE A 26 1.21 -4.17 -10.87
N PRO A 27 0.85 -5.41 -10.42
CA PRO A 27 1.24 -5.88 -9.11
C PRO A 27 2.76 -5.97 -8.92
N GLU A 28 3.51 -6.36 -9.94
CA GLU A 28 4.98 -6.41 -9.88
C GLU A 28 5.58 -5.00 -9.71
N ASN A 29 5.06 -4.01 -10.44
CA ASN A 29 5.55 -2.63 -10.36
C ASN A 29 5.30 -1.97 -8.99
N MET A 30 4.29 -2.41 -8.25
CA MET A 30 3.95 -1.85 -6.94
C MET A 30 4.33 -2.73 -5.75
N GLU A 31 4.88 -3.92 -5.98
CA GLU A 31 5.14 -4.92 -4.93
C GLU A 31 6.01 -4.36 -3.80
N ASP A 32 7.14 -3.75 -4.12
CA ASP A 32 8.06 -3.17 -3.14
C ASP A 32 7.39 -2.05 -2.32
N SER A 33 6.68 -1.15 -2.99
CA SER A 33 5.95 -0.06 -2.32
C SER A 33 4.85 -0.60 -1.41
N GLN A 34 4.13 -1.63 -1.85
CA GLN A 34 3.08 -2.26 -1.07
C GLN A 34 3.64 -3.00 0.15
N MET A 35 4.78 -3.67 0.00
CA MET A 35 5.45 -4.36 1.12
C MET A 35 5.83 -3.36 2.21
N VAL A 36 6.41 -2.22 1.86
CA VAL A 36 6.79 -1.17 2.81
C VAL A 36 5.55 -0.53 3.44
N MET A 37 4.50 -0.22 2.68
CA MET A 37 3.23 0.28 3.22
C MET A 37 2.64 -0.66 4.27
N ASN A 38 2.60 -1.96 3.98
CA ASN A 38 2.12 -2.97 4.92
C ASN A 38 2.95 -3.02 6.20
N GLY A 39 4.28 -2.88 6.08
CA GLY A 39 5.20 -2.79 7.22
C GLY A 39 4.90 -1.60 8.11
N HIS A 40 4.80 -0.40 7.53
CA HIS A 40 4.50 0.83 8.27
C HIS A 40 3.11 0.83 8.89
N ALA A 41 2.10 0.28 8.21
CA ALA A 41 0.76 0.14 8.77
C ALA A 41 0.76 -0.77 10.01
N ARG A 42 1.46 -1.91 9.97
CA ARG A 42 1.61 -2.81 11.13
C ARG A 42 2.36 -2.14 12.27
N MET A 43 3.50 -1.50 11.98
CA MET A 43 4.28 -0.77 12.99
C MET A 43 3.46 0.36 13.65
N ALA A 44 2.62 1.07 12.89
CA ALA A 44 1.75 2.08 13.44
C ALA A 44 0.72 1.50 14.43
N ILE A 45 0.10 0.38 14.08
CA ILE A 45 -0.87 -0.33 14.94
C ILE A 45 -0.19 -0.85 16.20
N ASP A 46 0.96 -1.52 16.05
CA ASP A 46 1.71 -2.10 17.18
C ASP A 46 2.21 -1.01 18.12
N ASN A 47 2.74 0.09 17.57
CA ASN A 47 3.17 1.24 18.36
C ASN A 47 1.99 1.90 19.10
N LEU A 48 0.84 2.04 18.44
CA LEU A 48 -0.35 2.59 19.07
C LEU A 48 -0.84 1.70 20.21
N ALA A 49 -0.79 0.37 20.04
CA ALA A 49 -1.12 -0.58 21.08
C ALA A 49 -0.16 -0.48 22.27
N LEU A 50 1.16 -0.37 22.03
CA LEU A 50 2.16 -0.20 23.10
C LEU A 50 2.06 1.16 23.77
N ALA A 51 1.91 2.25 23.01
CA ALA A 51 1.82 3.60 23.57
C ALA A 51 0.49 3.85 24.28
N GLY A 52 -0.58 3.19 23.87
CA GLY A 52 -1.91 3.28 24.47
C GLY A 52 -2.10 2.40 25.71
N ASN A 53 -1.35 1.32 25.81
CA ASN A 53 -1.41 0.46 26.98
C ASN A 53 -0.49 0.97 28.10
N LEU A 54 -1.05 1.01 29.29
CA LEU A 54 -0.28 1.40 30.48
C LEU A 54 0.61 0.21 30.88
N VAL A 55 1.92 0.41 30.80
CA VAL A 55 2.91 -0.54 31.30
C VAL A 55 3.49 0.03 32.59
N PHE A 56 3.55 -0.77 33.62
CA PHE A 56 4.06 -0.37 34.92
C PHE A 56 5.25 -1.24 35.31
N ASP A 57 6.27 -0.58 35.83
CA ASP A 57 7.35 -1.20 36.56
C ASP A 57 7.02 -1.09 38.05
N VAL A 58 6.97 -2.23 38.73
CA VAL A 58 6.48 -2.31 40.10
C VAL A 58 7.54 -2.97 40.99
N ASP A 59 7.97 -2.23 42.00
CA ASP A 59 8.83 -2.79 43.05
C ASP A 59 7.96 -3.49 44.10
N GLU A 60 7.89 -4.82 44.02
CA GLU A 60 7.10 -5.65 44.92
C GLU A 60 7.61 -5.58 46.36
N THR A 61 8.89 -5.24 46.57
CA THR A 61 9.47 -5.17 47.94
C THR A 61 8.94 -3.97 48.73
N MET A 62 8.49 -2.93 48.02
CA MET A 62 7.91 -1.73 48.60
C MET A 62 6.40 -1.82 48.83
N LEU A 63 5.76 -2.82 48.33
CA LEU A 63 4.32 -3.01 48.41
C LEU A 63 3.95 -4.03 49.49
N VAL A 64 2.73 -3.90 50.04
CA VAL A 64 2.19 -4.91 50.97
C VAL A 64 1.98 -6.22 50.19
N PRO A 65 2.50 -7.37 50.68
CA PRO A 65 2.36 -8.65 49.99
C PRO A 65 0.90 -9.03 49.76
N GLY A 66 0.61 -9.68 48.61
CA GLY A 66 -0.72 -10.19 48.29
C GLY A 66 -1.71 -9.16 47.73
N GLN A 67 -1.27 -7.97 47.33
CA GLN A 67 -2.12 -7.00 46.65
C GLN A 67 -2.42 -7.43 45.23
N ASP A 68 -3.65 -7.21 44.78
CA ASP A 68 -4.01 -7.36 43.37
C ASP A 68 -3.27 -6.27 42.53
N MET A 69 -2.47 -6.72 41.53
CA MET A 69 -1.69 -5.85 40.64
C MET A 69 -2.48 -5.29 39.45
N LYS A 70 -3.75 -5.67 39.30
CA LYS A 70 -4.60 -5.12 38.25
C LYS A 70 -4.79 -3.61 38.43
N VAL A 71 -4.53 -2.87 37.38
CA VAL A 71 -4.66 -1.42 37.36
C VAL A 71 -6.01 -1.02 36.77
N PHE A 72 -6.76 -0.21 37.52
CA PHE A 72 -8.04 0.38 37.11
C PHE A 72 -8.17 1.79 37.69
N PRO A 73 -9.03 2.64 37.12
CA PRO A 73 -9.24 3.98 37.65
C PRO A 73 -9.62 3.97 39.13
N GLY A 74 -8.91 4.73 39.95
CA GLY A 74 -9.12 4.78 41.40
C GLY A 74 -8.39 3.69 42.20
N LYS A 75 -7.55 2.87 41.58
CA LYS A 75 -6.73 1.87 42.28
C LYS A 75 -5.77 2.54 43.25
N ILE A 76 -5.74 2.04 44.48
CA ILE A 76 -4.82 2.49 45.54
C ILE A 76 -3.84 1.36 45.81
N PHE A 77 -2.55 1.63 45.64
CA PHE A 77 -1.47 0.74 46.04
C PHE A 77 -1.05 1.05 47.46
N ARG A 78 -1.05 0.06 48.34
CA ARG A 78 -0.62 0.20 49.73
C ARG A 78 0.86 -0.15 49.85
N ARG A 79 1.61 0.76 50.47
CA ARG A 79 3.04 0.56 50.75
C ARG A 79 3.28 -0.09 52.09
N GLN A 80 4.41 -0.75 52.17
CA GLN A 80 4.93 -1.26 53.43
C GLN A 80 5.47 -0.13 54.26
N SER A 81 5.27 -0.15 55.58
CA SER A 81 5.70 0.90 56.46
C SER A 81 7.21 1.08 56.46
N GLY A 82 7.68 2.36 56.40
CA GLY A 82 9.10 2.72 56.39
C GLY A 82 9.76 2.81 55.02
N GLN A 83 9.08 2.43 53.95
CA GLN A 83 9.63 2.55 52.57
C GLN A 83 9.42 3.99 52.00
N THR A 84 10.51 4.61 51.54
CA THR A 84 10.51 5.91 50.85
C THR A 84 10.85 5.70 49.37
N GLY A 85 10.11 6.33 48.48
CA GLY A 85 10.33 6.20 47.06
C GLY A 85 9.04 5.91 46.28
N GLN A 86 9.15 5.76 44.97
CA GLN A 86 8.01 5.45 44.10
C GLN A 86 8.00 3.95 43.84
N ALA A 87 7.03 3.23 44.37
CA ALA A 87 6.91 1.78 44.22
C ALA A 87 6.32 1.35 42.88
N VAL A 88 5.63 2.23 42.18
CA VAL A 88 4.98 1.97 40.89
C VAL A 88 5.40 3.05 39.90
N HIS A 89 6.12 2.68 38.86
CA HIS A 89 6.55 3.58 37.79
C HIS A 89 5.74 3.28 36.54
N GLY A 90 5.06 4.29 35.99
CA GLY A 90 4.45 4.18 34.67
C GLY A 90 5.52 4.30 33.58
N LEU A 91 5.69 3.28 32.77
CA LEU A 91 6.55 3.30 31.58
C LEU A 91 5.76 3.91 30.43
N LYS A 92 6.30 4.97 29.85
CA LYS A 92 5.69 5.64 28.70
C LYS A 92 6.51 5.36 27.45
N PHE A 93 5.90 4.68 26.49
CA PHE A 93 6.50 4.48 25.16
C PHE A 93 6.20 5.67 24.27
N PRO A 94 7.18 6.11 23.45
CA PRO A 94 6.95 7.19 22.50
C PRO A 94 5.93 6.74 21.44
N ASN A 95 5.00 7.62 21.12
CA ASN A 95 4.03 7.37 20.04
C ASN A 95 4.64 7.83 18.71
N THR A 96 5.05 6.89 17.88
CA THR A 96 5.58 7.09 16.52
C THR A 96 4.58 6.67 15.43
N ALA A 97 3.31 6.47 15.80
CA ALA A 97 2.29 6.02 14.84
C ALA A 97 2.08 7.07 13.72
N TYR A 98 2.20 8.36 14.05
CA TYR A 98 2.03 9.44 13.08
C TYR A 98 3.12 9.42 12.00
N GLU A 99 4.37 9.25 12.39
CA GLU A 99 5.51 9.16 11.48
C GLU A 99 5.37 7.93 10.56
N ASN A 100 4.94 6.80 11.10
CA ASN A 100 4.67 5.59 10.31
C ASN A 100 3.54 5.82 9.29
N LEU A 101 2.47 6.53 9.66
CA LEU A 101 1.39 6.87 8.74
C LEU A 101 1.83 7.87 7.67
N GLN A 102 2.70 8.82 7.98
CA GLN A 102 3.30 9.70 6.96
C GLN A 102 4.14 8.92 5.95
N MET A 103 4.93 7.95 6.42
CA MET A 103 5.69 7.07 5.52
C MET A 103 4.77 6.20 4.67
N PHE A 104 3.69 5.65 5.25
CA PHE A 104 2.66 4.94 4.51
C PHE A 104 2.09 5.79 3.36
N ASP A 105 1.70 7.04 3.64
CA ASP A 105 1.17 7.95 2.62
C ASP A 105 2.20 8.28 1.54
N LYS A 106 3.47 8.40 1.91
CA LYS A 106 4.56 8.64 0.96
C LYS A 106 4.75 7.45 0.01
N PHE A 107 4.77 6.23 0.53
CA PHE A 107 4.89 5.03 -0.30
C PHE A 107 3.63 4.77 -1.13
N ARG A 108 2.45 5.20 -0.66
CA ARG A 108 1.25 5.18 -1.49
C ARG A 108 1.39 6.09 -2.72
N GLN A 109 1.95 7.28 -2.55
CA GLN A 109 2.23 8.17 -3.70
C GLN A 109 3.24 7.54 -4.68
N LEU A 110 4.30 6.89 -4.15
CA LEU A 110 5.27 6.19 -4.98
C LEU A 110 4.64 5.01 -5.74
N ALA A 111 3.71 4.29 -5.12
CA ALA A 111 2.97 3.22 -5.79
C ALA A 111 2.08 3.77 -6.92
N ASP A 112 1.39 4.89 -6.70
CA ASP A 112 0.60 5.58 -7.73
C ASP A 112 1.50 6.02 -8.91
N GLU A 113 2.69 6.54 -8.62
CA GLU A 113 3.67 6.93 -9.63
C GLU A 113 4.21 5.71 -10.40
N ALA A 114 4.53 4.62 -9.70
CA ALA A 114 5.06 3.38 -10.29
C ALA A 114 4.04 2.69 -11.21
N THR A 115 2.76 2.73 -10.85
CA THR A 115 1.69 2.15 -11.67
C THR A 115 1.26 3.06 -12.83
N GLY A 116 1.65 4.34 -12.80
CA GLY A 116 1.21 5.34 -13.76
C GLY A 116 -0.29 5.66 -13.69
N ILE A 117 -0.96 5.28 -12.59
CA ILE A 117 -2.37 5.54 -12.33
C ILE A 117 -2.48 6.51 -11.14
N PRO A 118 -2.37 7.81 -11.37
CA PRO A 118 -2.34 8.78 -10.29
C PRO A 118 -3.71 8.88 -9.59
N SER A 119 -3.68 9.21 -8.30
CA SER A 119 -4.86 9.28 -7.41
C SER A 119 -5.93 10.25 -7.89
N TYR A 120 -5.58 11.29 -8.65
CA TYR A 120 -6.57 12.23 -9.23
C TYR A 120 -7.42 11.58 -10.34
N SER A 121 -6.98 10.49 -10.96
CA SER A 121 -7.79 9.73 -11.92
C SER A 121 -8.99 9.02 -11.26
N HIS A 122 -8.90 8.81 -9.94
CA HIS A 122 -9.96 8.22 -9.11
C HIS A 122 -10.80 9.26 -8.36
N GLY A 123 -10.68 10.55 -8.72
CA GLY A 123 -11.46 11.62 -8.09
C GLY A 123 -10.90 12.14 -6.76
N ALA A 124 -9.66 11.80 -6.40
CA ALA A 124 -9.01 12.39 -5.24
C ALA A 124 -8.66 13.87 -5.52
N THR A 125 -9.19 14.77 -4.69
CA THR A 125 -9.10 16.23 -4.87
C THR A 125 -7.80 16.85 -4.33
N GLY A 126 -6.73 16.07 -4.14
CA GLY A 126 -5.51 16.49 -3.44
C GLY A 126 -4.52 17.39 -4.19
N VAL A 127 -4.74 17.73 -5.46
CA VAL A 127 -3.81 18.56 -6.25
C VAL A 127 -4.28 20.02 -6.23
N GLN A 128 -3.87 20.76 -5.21
CA GLN A 128 -4.44 22.07 -4.88
C GLN A 128 -4.11 23.22 -5.83
N SER A 129 -3.09 23.17 -6.67
CA SER A 129 -2.66 24.37 -7.40
C SER A 129 -2.92 24.34 -8.91
N THR A 130 -2.78 23.18 -9.55
CA THR A 130 -2.91 23.04 -11.02
C THR A 130 -4.32 22.70 -11.50
N THR A 131 -5.19 22.22 -10.61
CA THR A 131 -6.58 21.82 -10.93
C THR A 131 -7.58 22.96 -10.94
N ARG A 132 -7.15 24.19 -10.64
CA ARG A 132 -8.05 25.36 -10.59
C ARG A 132 -8.57 25.83 -11.95
N THR A 133 -7.92 25.41 -13.03
CA THR A 133 -8.34 25.77 -14.41
C THR A 133 -8.71 24.54 -15.21
N ALA A 134 -9.75 24.64 -16.04
CA ALA A 134 -10.15 23.55 -16.94
C ALA A 134 -9.00 23.08 -17.86
N SER A 135 -8.16 24.00 -18.27
CA SER A 135 -6.98 23.75 -19.09
C SER A 135 -5.90 22.95 -18.33
N GLY A 136 -5.63 23.27 -17.05
CA GLY A 136 -4.69 22.52 -16.22
C GLY A 136 -5.17 21.10 -15.94
N MET A 137 -6.45 20.91 -15.68
CA MET A 137 -7.06 19.58 -15.50
C MET A 137 -6.97 18.76 -16.80
N SER A 138 -7.24 19.38 -17.96
CA SER A 138 -7.13 18.71 -19.26
C SER A 138 -5.69 18.24 -19.55
N MET A 139 -4.69 19.06 -19.22
CA MET A 139 -3.26 18.69 -19.39
C MET A 139 -2.88 17.52 -18.47
N LEU A 140 -3.30 17.53 -17.21
CA LEU A 140 -3.04 16.43 -16.28
C LEU A 140 -3.71 15.13 -16.71
N MET A 141 -4.96 15.19 -17.13
CA MET A 141 -5.66 14.04 -17.70
C MET A 141 -4.99 13.53 -18.99
N GLY A 142 -4.49 14.44 -19.83
CA GLY A 142 -3.72 14.09 -21.02
C GLY A 142 -2.41 13.35 -20.70
N ALA A 143 -1.69 13.80 -19.68
CA ALA A 143 -0.45 13.15 -19.23
C ALA A 143 -0.73 11.76 -18.65
N ALA A 144 -1.74 11.61 -17.79
CA ALA A 144 -2.15 10.31 -17.25
C ALA A 144 -2.61 9.33 -18.35
N ALA A 145 -3.23 9.84 -19.40
CA ALA A 145 -3.67 9.01 -20.53
C ALA A 145 -2.52 8.44 -21.38
N LEU A 146 -1.28 8.94 -21.25
CA LEU A 146 -0.15 8.43 -22.04
C LEU A 146 0.25 7.01 -21.65
N SER A 147 0.32 6.69 -20.35
CA SER A 147 0.62 5.34 -19.89
C SER A 147 -0.48 4.35 -20.30
N ILE A 148 -1.74 4.74 -20.14
CA ILE A 148 -2.91 3.96 -20.55
C ILE A 148 -2.91 3.72 -22.07
N LYS A 149 -2.56 4.72 -22.88
CA LYS A 149 -2.44 4.58 -24.34
C LYS A 149 -1.41 3.53 -24.76
N THR A 150 -0.29 3.44 -24.04
CA THR A 150 0.72 2.41 -24.30
C THR A 150 0.16 1.02 -24.06
N VAL A 151 -0.57 0.81 -22.96
CA VAL A 151 -1.23 -0.46 -22.66
C VAL A 151 -2.29 -0.81 -23.73
N ILE A 152 -3.13 0.16 -24.11
CA ILE A 152 -4.13 -0.03 -25.17
C ILE A 152 -3.44 -0.43 -26.49
N LYS A 153 -2.34 0.22 -26.83
CA LYS A 153 -1.57 -0.11 -28.03
C LYS A 153 -1.01 -1.55 -27.96
N ASN A 154 -0.54 -1.98 -26.80
CA ASN A 154 -0.09 -3.37 -26.62
C ASN A 154 -1.24 -4.35 -26.83
N ILE A 155 -2.44 -4.05 -26.32
CA ILE A 155 -3.64 -4.88 -26.52
C ILE A 155 -4.00 -4.93 -28.02
N ASP A 156 -4.00 -3.80 -28.70
CA ASP A 156 -4.30 -3.75 -30.13
C ASP A 156 -3.30 -4.57 -30.97
N ASP A 157 -2.01 -4.39 -30.73
CA ASP A 157 -0.95 -4.99 -31.53
C ASP A 157 -0.77 -6.50 -31.23
N TYR A 158 -0.90 -6.92 -29.97
CA TYR A 158 -0.62 -8.32 -29.56
C TYR A 158 -1.85 -9.18 -29.39
N LEU A 159 -3.04 -8.60 -29.18
CA LEU A 159 -4.29 -9.37 -29.00
C LEU A 159 -5.25 -9.15 -30.18
N LEU A 160 -5.74 -7.92 -30.39
CA LEU A 160 -6.84 -7.66 -31.32
C LEU A 160 -6.44 -7.89 -32.78
N LYS A 161 -5.30 -7.38 -33.19
CA LYS A 161 -4.81 -7.53 -34.57
C LYS A 161 -4.50 -8.98 -34.95
N PRO A 162 -3.75 -9.77 -34.16
CA PRO A 162 -3.55 -11.18 -34.47
C PRO A 162 -4.84 -12.00 -34.40
N LEU A 163 -5.75 -11.67 -33.47
CA LEU A 163 -7.05 -12.31 -33.36
C LEU A 163 -7.90 -12.08 -34.61
N GLY A 164 -8.02 -10.80 -35.02
CA GLY A 164 -8.76 -10.43 -36.23
C GLY A 164 -8.20 -11.12 -37.49
N GLN A 165 -6.88 -11.17 -37.63
CA GLN A 165 -6.22 -11.88 -38.74
C GLN A 165 -6.52 -13.39 -38.68
N SER A 166 -6.49 -14.00 -37.49
CA SER A 166 -6.77 -15.45 -37.37
C SER A 166 -8.21 -15.78 -37.70
N LEU A 167 -9.16 -14.95 -37.26
CA LEU A 167 -10.59 -15.10 -37.60
C LEU A 167 -10.83 -14.90 -39.09
N PHE A 168 -10.17 -13.92 -39.73
CA PHE A 168 -10.27 -13.71 -41.16
C PHE A 168 -9.79 -14.92 -41.93
N TYR A 169 -8.60 -15.45 -41.62
CA TYR A 169 -8.07 -16.64 -42.28
C TYR A 169 -8.96 -17.86 -42.05
N TRP A 170 -9.58 -17.97 -40.91
CA TRP A 170 -10.49 -19.07 -40.60
C TRP A 170 -11.78 -18.99 -41.42
N ASN A 171 -12.38 -17.82 -41.50
CA ASN A 171 -13.57 -17.60 -42.32
C ASN A 171 -13.32 -17.80 -43.83
N MET A 172 -12.07 -17.63 -44.28
CA MET A 172 -11.70 -17.89 -45.69
C MET A 172 -11.53 -19.37 -46.00
N GLN A 173 -11.43 -20.23 -44.98
CA GLN A 173 -11.27 -21.68 -45.15
C GLN A 173 -12.60 -22.47 -45.09
N PHE A 174 -13.63 -21.83 -44.55
CA PHE A 174 -14.97 -22.38 -44.37
C PHE A 174 -16.02 -21.47 -45.00
#